data_e930b3e280d7073dc6afb5e0d173e0bb
#
_entry.id   e930b3e280d7073dc6afb5e0d173e0bb
#
_cell.length_a   1.000
_cell.length_b   1.000
_cell.length_c   1.000
_cell.angle_alpha   90.00
_cell.angle_beta   90.00
_cell.angle_gamma   90.00
#
_symmetry.space_group_name_H-M   'P 1'
#
loop_
_entity.id
_entity.type
_entity.pdbx_description
1 polymer ?
#
loop_
_entity_poly.entity_id
_entity_poly.type
_entity_poly.pdbx_seq_one_letter_code
_entity_poly.pdbx_strand_id
1 'polypeptide(L)'
;MNAQSRIEKPPLKILLCSPRGFCAGVVRAIDAVERALAVYGAPVYVRHEIVHNRYVVEALKAKGAIFVEELAEVPETSAPVIFSAHGVPKSISAEAAKRNLLAIDATCPLVTKVHREAEIHHRRGRRVLLVGHAGHPEVVGTMGQLPEGAVVLVESVADVRTLALDGEENLAYVTQTTLSLDDSQEVIEALTKRFPTIIGPYKEDICYATTNRQAAVKRVAPQVDAVLVVGSPNSSNSQRLREVAERSGAPARLVQGRQEIDWSLFGEVRRLGITAGASAPEVLVEEIMDAFAERFEITVETVSAADENVSFPLPRELRAIA
;
A
#
# COMPACT_ATOMS: atom_id res chain seq x y z
N MET A 1 52.85 -5.41 20.94
CA MET A 1 52.03 -4.76 19.88
C MET A 1 51.08 -5.78 19.33
N ASN A 2 49.79 -5.74 19.80
CA ASN A 2 48.77 -6.63 19.34
C ASN A 2 48.23 -6.13 18.00
N ALA A 3 48.64 -6.79 16.91
CA ALA A 3 47.90 -6.65 15.64
C ALA A 3 46.57 -7.34 15.84
N GLN A 4 45.51 -6.54 16.17
CA GLN A 4 44.15 -7.00 16.00
C GLN A 4 43.98 -7.32 14.51
N SER A 5 43.89 -8.59 14.14
CA SER A 5 43.49 -9.00 12.80
C SER A 5 42.15 -8.34 12.52
N ARG A 6 42.10 -7.31 11.68
CA ARG A 6 40.86 -6.85 11.08
C ARG A 6 40.28 -8.04 10.33
N ILE A 7 39.22 -8.61 10.83
CA ILE A 7 38.43 -9.57 10.05
C ILE A 7 37.95 -8.79 8.84
N GLU A 8 38.51 -9.10 7.66
CA GLU A 8 38.07 -8.51 6.41
C GLU A 8 36.60 -8.88 6.21
N LYS A 9 35.74 -7.86 6.06
CA LYS A 9 34.32 -8.07 5.78
C LYS A 9 34.19 -8.59 4.34
N PRO A 10 33.34 -9.58 4.09
CA PRO A 10 33.08 -10.05 2.73
C PRO A 10 32.43 -8.93 1.89
N PRO A 11 32.80 -8.82 0.60
CA PRO A 11 32.19 -7.80 -0.27
C PRO A 11 30.73 -8.13 -0.58
N LEU A 12 29.88 -7.10 -0.60
CA LEU A 12 28.47 -7.18 -0.95
C LEU A 12 28.08 -5.99 -1.84
N LYS A 13 27.58 -6.25 -3.04
CA LYS A 13 27.00 -5.22 -3.90
C LYS A 13 25.50 -5.12 -3.64
N ILE A 14 25.03 -3.93 -3.24
CA ILE A 14 23.62 -3.63 -3.05
C ILE A 14 23.09 -2.89 -4.28
N LEU A 15 22.06 -3.45 -4.93
CA LEU A 15 21.25 -2.78 -5.95
C LEU A 15 19.99 -2.23 -5.29
N LEU A 16 19.94 -0.91 -5.14
CA LEU A 16 18.88 -0.20 -4.46
C LEU A 16 17.82 0.23 -5.46
N CYS A 17 16.60 -0.32 -5.34
CA CYS A 17 15.48 0.02 -6.22
C CYS A 17 15.06 1.49 -6.09
N SER A 18 14.77 2.13 -7.21
CA SER A 18 14.18 3.47 -7.25
C SER A 18 13.05 3.52 -8.30
N PRO A 19 11.85 4.05 -7.98
CA PRO A 19 11.45 4.55 -6.67
C PRO A 19 11.20 3.42 -5.65
N ARG A 20 11.23 3.78 -4.37
CA ARG A 20 10.92 2.92 -3.21
C ARG A 20 10.32 3.76 -2.09
N GLY A 21 9.81 3.10 -1.04
CA GLY A 21 9.32 3.78 0.16
C GLY A 21 8.08 4.64 -0.09
N PHE A 22 7.87 5.64 0.74
CA PHE A 22 6.64 6.43 0.78
C PHE A 22 6.18 6.95 -0.59
N CYS A 23 4.88 6.76 -0.88
CA CYS A 23 4.21 7.40 -2.00
C CYS A 23 3.45 8.66 -1.55
N ALA A 24 3.02 9.50 -2.50
CA ALA A 24 2.30 10.73 -2.19
C ALA A 24 0.99 10.51 -1.41
N GLY A 25 0.30 9.39 -1.62
CA GLY A 25 -0.90 9.04 -0.86
C GLY A 25 -0.61 8.77 0.62
N VAL A 26 0.49 8.05 0.89
CA VAL A 26 0.98 7.74 2.23
C VAL A 26 1.46 9.01 2.94
N VAL A 27 2.30 9.82 2.29
CA VAL A 27 2.75 11.11 2.84
C VAL A 27 1.56 11.97 3.23
N ARG A 28 0.58 12.15 2.33
CA ARG A 28 -0.63 12.92 2.60
C ARG A 28 -1.41 12.42 3.82
N ALA A 29 -1.50 11.10 4.00
CA ALA A 29 -2.26 10.52 5.11
C ALA A 29 -1.54 10.72 6.45
N ILE A 30 -0.22 10.56 6.49
CA ILE A 30 0.60 10.82 7.67
C ILE A 30 0.56 12.31 8.03
N ASP A 31 0.77 13.19 7.06
CA ASP A 31 0.72 14.64 7.23
C ASP A 31 -0.66 15.10 7.74
N ALA A 32 -1.75 14.42 7.35
CA ALA A 32 -3.07 14.72 7.86
C ALA A 32 -3.18 14.46 9.37
N VAL A 33 -2.63 13.36 9.89
CA VAL A 33 -2.61 13.08 11.33
C VAL A 33 -1.71 14.07 12.07
N GLU A 34 -0.51 14.32 11.55
CA GLU A 34 0.42 15.26 12.18
C GLU A 34 -0.13 16.69 12.21
N ARG A 35 -0.75 17.12 11.11
CA ARG A 35 -1.38 18.44 11.03
C ARG A 35 -2.60 18.53 11.97
N ALA A 36 -3.40 17.48 12.10
CA ALA A 36 -4.50 17.45 13.05
C ALA A 36 -4.02 17.54 14.50
N LEU A 37 -2.95 16.81 14.85
CA LEU A 37 -2.30 16.93 16.16
C LEU A 37 -1.77 18.35 16.43
N ALA A 38 -1.18 18.99 15.43
CA ALA A 38 -0.68 20.36 15.57
C ALA A 38 -1.79 21.40 15.75
N VAL A 39 -2.95 21.20 15.10
CA VAL A 39 -4.07 22.16 15.09
C VAL A 39 -4.99 21.96 16.27
N TYR A 40 -5.38 20.72 16.56
CA TYR A 40 -6.39 20.41 17.56
C TYR A 40 -5.80 19.92 18.89
N GLY A 41 -4.48 19.62 18.92
CA GLY A 41 -3.85 18.98 20.07
C GLY A 41 -4.18 17.48 20.13
N ALA A 42 -3.55 16.79 21.09
CA ALA A 42 -3.87 15.41 21.39
C ALA A 42 -5.11 15.33 22.33
N PRO A 43 -5.93 14.27 22.20
CA PRO A 43 -5.82 13.18 21.27
C PRO A 43 -6.37 13.48 19.87
N VAL A 44 -5.84 12.78 18.86
CA VAL A 44 -6.44 12.65 17.53
C VAL A 44 -6.74 11.16 17.33
N TYR A 45 -7.98 10.82 17.02
CA TYR A 45 -8.37 9.44 16.77
C TYR A 45 -8.10 9.07 15.31
N VAL A 46 -7.63 7.85 15.08
CA VAL A 46 -7.39 7.33 13.72
C VAL A 46 -8.07 5.98 13.59
N ARG A 47 -9.03 5.87 12.68
CA ARG A 47 -9.72 4.61 12.44
C ARG A 47 -8.89 3.70 11.55
N HIS A 48 -8.56 2.52 12.04
CA HIS A 48 -7.59 1.57 11.50
C HIS A 48 -6.17 2.17 11.44
N GLU A 49 -5.19 1.40 11.01
CA GLU A 49 -3.86 1.93 10.70
C GLU A 49 -3.97 2.99 9.60
N ILE A 50 -3.36 4.16 9.82
CA ILE A 50 -3.38 5.24 8.81
C ILE A 50 -2.79 4.76 7.48
N VAL A 51 -1.76 3.94 7.55
CA VAL A 51 -1.11 3.17 6.50
C VAL A 51 -0.57 1.88 7.11
N HIS A 52 -0.43 0.82 6.33
CA HIS A 52 0.10 -0.47 6.81
C HIS A 52 1.61 -0.41 7.05
N ASN A 53 2.01 0.22 8.16
CA ASN A 53 3.39 0.25 8.62
C ASN A 53 3.46 0.49 10.13
N ARG A 54 3.96 -0.50 10.87
CA ARG A 54 4.05 -0.45 12.33
C ARG A 54 4.89 0.72 12.84
N TYR A 55 6.02 1.02 12.19
CA TYR A 55 6.88 2.14 12.59
C TYR A 55 6.13 3.47 12.53
N VAL A 56 5.36 3.69 11.45
CA VAL A 56 4.54 4.91 11.29
C VAL A 56 3.46 4.98 12.36
N VAL A 57 2.75 3.87 12.59
CA VAL A 57 1.68 3.81 13.62
C VAL A 57 2.24 4.14 15.01
N GLU A 58 3.36 3.52 15.40
CA GLU A 58 3.98 3.78 16.71
C GLU A 58 4.53 5.21 16.82
N ALA A 59 5.10 5.76 15.75
CA ALA A 59 5.55 7.15 15.73
C ALA A 59 4.39 8.15 15.93
N LEU A 60 3.24 7.89 15.33
CA LEU A 60 2.05 8.74 15.49
C LEU A 60 1.40 8.56 16.87
N LYS A 61 1.38 7.34 17.42
CA LYS A 61 0.96 7.11 18.82
C LYS A 61 1.81 7.89 19.81
N ALA A 62 3.12 7.88 19.61
CA ALA A 62 4.04 8.66 20.46
C ALA A 62 3.77 10.18 20.40
N LYS A 63 3.17 10.69 19.32
CA LYS A 63 2.75 12.08 19.16
C LYS A 63 1.34 12.37 19.72
N GLY A 64 0.60 11.35 20.19
CA GLY A 64 -0.71 11.50 20.79
C GLY A 64 -1.89 11.07 19.89
N ALA A 65 -1.64 10.36 18.79
CA ALA A 65 -2.70 9.71 18.04
C ALA A 65 -3.19 8.45 18.75
N ILE A 66 -4.50 8.23 18.74
CA ILE A 66 -5.15 7.04 19.29
C ILE A 66 -5.77 6.26 18.12
N PHE A 67 -5.28 5.05 17.90
CA PHE A 67 -5.79 4.17 16.85
C PHE A 67 -6.95 3.33 17.41
N VAL A 68 -8.04 3.29 16.66
CA VAL A 68 -9.26 2.53 16.98
C VAL A 68 -9.65 1.68 15.77
N GLU A 69 -10.26 0.53 16.02
CA GLU A 69 -10.79 -0.31 14.96
C GLU A 69 -12.18 0.18 14.54
N GLU A 70 -13.06 0.49 15.49
CA GLU A 70 -14.42 0.93 15.22
C GLU A 70 -14.71 2.30 15.82
N LEU A 71 -15.62 3.05 15.18
CA LEU A 71 -16.01 4.38 15.69
C LEU A 71 -16.63 4.30 17.07
N ALA A 72 -17.25 3.17 17.44
CA ALA A 72 -17.82 2.95 18.77
C ALA A 72 -16.80 3.08 19.91
N GLU A 73 -15.52 2.86 19.64
CA GLU A 73 -14.43 3.02 20.61
C GLU A 73 -14.04 4.49 20.84
N VAL A 74 -14.47 5.40 19.96
CA VAL A 74 -14.24 6.84 20.13
C VAL A 74 -15.27 7.37 21.14
N PRO A 75 -14.85 8.00 22.25
CA PRO A 75 -15.78 8.61 23.20
C PRO A 75 -16.51 9.81 22.61
N GLU A 76 -17.48 10.34 23.34
CA GLU A 76 -18.03 11.68 23.01
C GLU A 76 -16.91 12.72 23.16
N THR A 77 -16.55 13.38 22.06
CA THR A 77 -15.39 14.28 22.01
C THR A 77 -15.51 15.27 20.86
N SER A 78 -14.85 16.41 21.02
CA SER A 78 -14.59 17.37 19.92
C SER A 78 -13.28 17.07 19.18
N ALA A 79 -12.51 16.08 19.62
CA ALA A 79 -11.27 15.70 18.97
C ALA A 79 -11.55 15.10 17.57
N PRO A 80 -10.69 15.35 16.58
CA PRO A 80 -10.91 14.84 15.23
C PRO A 80 -10.74 13.30 15.17
N VAL A 81 -11.49 12.70 14.25
CA VAL A 81 -11.37 11.29 13.85
C VAL A 81 -10.91 11.25 12.39
N ILE A 82 -9.78 10.62 12.14
CA ILE A 82 -9.20 10.53 10.80
C ILE A 82 -9.47 9.16 10.20
N PHE A 83 -10.00 9.13 8.98
CA PHE A 83 -10.12 7.92 8.19
C PHE A 83 -8.84 7.65 7.43
N SER A 84 -8.40 6.39 7.40
CA SER A 84 -7.12 5.99 6.83
C SER A 84 -7.00 6.21 5.31
N ALA A 85 -5.78 6.10 4.80
CA ALA A 85 -5.49 6.20 3.37
C ALA A 85 -6.27 5.20 2.49
N HIS A 86 -6.72 4.08 3.09
CA HIS A 86 -7.41 2.99 2.39
C HIS A 86 -8.87 3.31 2.02
N GLY A 87 -9.44 4.36 2.63
CA GLY A 87 -10.85 4.69 2.49
C GLY A 87 -11.76 3.90 3.43
N VAL A 88 -13.01 4.32 3.51
CA VAL A 88 -14.03 3.73 4.38
C VAL A 88 -15.35 3.54 3.63
N PRO A 89 -16.18 2.55 4.04
CA PRO A 89 -17.57 2.46 3.59
C PRO A 89 -18.36 3.73 3.89
N LYS A 90 -19.35 4.05 3.07
CA LYS A 90 -20.27 5.19 3.34
C LYS A 90 -20.99 5.11 4.66
N SER A 91 -21.26 3.90 5.16
CA SER A 91 -21.87 3.68 6.47
C SER A 91 -21.04 4.26 7.61
N ILE A 92 -19.71 4.18 7.53
CA ILE A 92 -18.79 4.74 8.52
C ILE A 92 -18.85 6.28 8.52
N SER A 93 -18.85 6.90 7.34
CA SER A 93 -19.00 8.36 7.24
C SER A 93 -20.38 8.82 7.75
N ALA A 94 -21.43 8.06 7.48
CA ALA A 94 -22.78 8.35 7.98
C ALA A 94 -22.89 8.17 9.52
N GLU A 95 -22.23 7.15 10.07
CA GLU A 95 -22.13 6.94 11.52
C GLU A 95 -21.39 8.10 12.19
N ALA A 96 -20.24 8.51 11.66
CA ALA A 96 -19.50 9.65 12.19
C ALA A 96 -20.35 10.92 12.18
N ALA A 97 -21.09 11.18 11.11
CA ALA A 97 -21.99 12.32 11.01
C ALA A 97 -23.14 12.24 12.03
N LYS A 98 -23.76 11.06 12.19
CA LYS A 98 -24.83 10.84 13.18
C LYS A 98 -24.35 11.08 14.63
N ARG A 99 -23.08 10.78 14.91
CA ARG A 99 -22.45 11.01 16.22
C ARG A 99 -21.87 12.42 16.37
N ASN A 100 -22.01 13.29 15.36
CA ASN A 100 -21.42 14.63 15.32
C ASN A 100 -19.90 14.64 15.54
N LEU A 101 -19.18 13.60 15.08
CA LEU A 101 -17.73 13.54 15.15
C LEU A 101 -17.10 14.46 14.08
N LEU A 102 -16.02 15.11 14.43
CA LEU A 102 -15.20 15.86 13.47
C LEU A 102 -14.39 14.86 12.62
N ALA A 103 -15.01 14.33 11.58
CA ALA A 103 -14.38 13.37 10.69
C ALA A 103 -13.54 14.05 9.63
N ILE A 104 -12.26 13.63 9.49
CA ILE A 104 -11.31 14.09 8.48
C ILE A 104 -10.94 12.91 7.58
N ASP A 105 -11.24 13.03 6.29
CA ASP A 105 -11.00 11.96 5.34
C ASP A 105 -9.59 12.05 4.74
N ALA A 106 -8.70 11.15 5.18
CA ALA A 106 -7.35 11.02 4.63
C ALA A 106 -7.25 9.98 3.49
N THR A 107 -8.36 9.47 2.98
CA THR A 107 -8.38 8.52 1.84
C THR A 107 -7.50 9.03 0.70
N CYS A 108 -6.64 8.15 0.18
CA CYS A 108 -5.80 8.48 -0.96
C CYS A 108 -6.66 8.92 -2.16
N PRO A 109 -6.32 10.02 -2.85
CA PRO A 109 -7.08 10.48 -4.03
C PRO A 109 -7.23 9.41 -5.13
N LEU A 110 -6.27 8.48 -5.24
CA LEU A 110 -6.34 7.39 -6.21
C LEU A 110 -7.34 6.30 -5.78
N VAL A 111 -7.49 6.05 -4.49
CA VAL A 111 -8.56 5.20 -3.95
C VAL A 111 -9.91 5.88 -4.11
N THR A 112 -9.99 7.19 -3.83
CA THR A 112 -11.22 7.98 -4.07
C THR A 112 -11.65 7.93 -5.55
N LYS A 113 -10.69 7.86 -6.48
CA LYS A 113 -10.97 7.67 -7.91
C LYS A 113 -11.71 6.36 -8.15
N VAL A 114 -11.24 5.25 -7.59
CA VAL A 114 -11.87 3.92 -7.70
C VAL A 114 -13.29 3.94 -7.11
N HIS A 115 -13.47 4.52 -5.92
CA HIS A 115 -14.79 4.69 -5.29
C HIS A 115 -15.77 5.39 -6.21
N ARG A 116 -15.37 6.54 -6.79
CA ARG A 116 -16.22 7.34 -7.70
C ARG A 116 -16.53 6.60 -8.99
N GLU A 117 -15.60 5.85 -9.51
CA GLU A 117 -15.77 5.08 -10.74
C GLU A 117 -16.78 3.95 -10.52
N ALA A 118 -16.67 3.22 -9.41
CA ALA A 118 -17.66 2.21 -9.02
C ALA A 118 -19.08 2.84 -8.89
N GLU A 119 -19.19 4.00 -8.25
CA GLU A 119 -20.46 4.72 -8.14
C GLU A 119 -21.02 5.16 -9.50
N ILE A 120 -20.17 5.63 -10.42
CA ILE A 120 -20.58 6.04 -11.77
C ILE A 120 -21.11 4.85 -12.54
N HIS A 121 -20.43 3.70 -12.46
CA HIS A 121 -20.86 2.48 -13.11
C HIS A 121 -22.22 2.02 -12.57
N HIS A 122 -22.38 1.98 -11.25
CA HIS A 122 -23.64 1.59 -10.62
C HIS A 122 -24.80 2.52 -11.02
N ARG A 123 -24.60 3.85 -11.01
CA ARG A 123 -25.63 4.83 -11.46
C ARG A 123 -26.02 4.65 -12.93
N ARG A 124 -25.15 4.07 -13.74
CA ARG A 124 -25.43 3.74 -15.15
C ARG A 124 -26.07 2.36 -15.30
N GLY A 125 -26.53 1.75 -14.21
CA GLY A 125 -27.17 0.42 -14.21
C GLY A 125 -26.22 -0.73 -14.47
N ARG A 126 -24.90 -0.54 -14.21
CA ARG A 126 -23.90 -1.61 -14.34
C ARG A 126 -23.70 -2.32 -13.00
N ARG A 127 -23.60 -3.62 -13.04
CA ARG A 127 -23.07 -4.39 -11.92
C ARG A 127 -21.56 -4.25 -11.91
N VAL A 128 -20.98 -3.99 -10.75
CA VAL A 128 -19.55 -3.71 -10.61
C VAL A 128 -18.82 -4.95 -10.12
N LEU A 129 -17.79 -5.37 -10.84
CA LEU A 129 -16.86 -6.39 -10.40
C LEU A 129 -15.62 -5.66 -9.83
N LEU A 130 -15.22 -6.02 -8.60
CA LEU A 130 -14.02 -5.46 -7.97
C LEU A 130 -12.93 -6.53 -7.97
N VAL A 131 -11.88 -6.32 -8.74
CA VAL A 131 -10.69 -7.18 -8.67
C VAL A 131 -9.86 -6.73 -7.46
N GLY A 132 -9.67 -7.62 -6.47
CA GLY A 132 -9.01 -7.25 -5.22
C GLY A 132 -8.93 -8.42 -4.24
N HIS A 133 -8.41 -8.19 -3.04
CA HIS A 133 -8.27 -9.22 -2.02
C HIS A 133 -9.31 -9.05 -0.91
N ALA A 134 -10.02 -10.12 -0.59
CA ALA A 134 -11.00 -10.14 0.49
C ALA A 134 -10.40 -9.65 1.82
N GLY A 135 -11.19 -8.86 2.56
CA GLY A 135 -10.78 -8.36 3.87
C GLY A 135 -9.79 -7.18 3.85
N HIS A 136 -9.21 -6.84 2.71
CA HIS A 136 -8.34 -5.65 2.63
C HIS A 136 -9.17 -4.38 2.85
N PRO A 137 -8.73 -3.41 3.69
CA PRO A 137 -9.49 -2.19 3.99
C PRO A 137 -9.93 -1.39 2.76
N GLU A 138 -9.09 -1.29 1.73
CA GLU A 138 -9.43 -0.63 0.46
C GLU A 138 -10.59 -1.33 -0.27
N VAL A 139 -10.57 -2.67 -0.26
CA VAL A 139 -11.65 -3.48 -0.88
C VAL A 139 -12.95 -3.31 -0.10
N VAL A 140 -12.90 -3.41 1.23
CA VAL A 140 -14.04 -3.15 2.11
C VAL A 140 -14.58 -1.74 1.89
N GLY A 141 -13.70 -0.73 1.84
CA GLY A 141 -14.05 0.66 1.57
C GLY A 141 -14.74 0.85 0.23
N THR A 142 -14.21 0.24 -0.83
CA THR A 142 -14.76 0.33 -2.20
C THR A 142 -16.10 -0.39 -2.30
N MET A 143 -16.22 -1.59 -1.78
CA MET A 143 -17.50 -2.33 -1.76
C MET A 143 -18.57 -1.54 -1.02
N GLY A 144 -18.21 -0.91 0.10
CA GLY A 144 -19.11 -0.11 0.93
C GLY A 144 -19.52 1.25 0.34
N GLN A 145 -19.08 1.60 -0.88
CA GLN A 145 -19.58 2.78 -1.60
C GLN A 145 -20.96 2.54 -2.22
N LEU A 146 -21.34 1.30 -2.43
CA LEU A 146 -22.55 0.90 -3.13
C LEU A 146 -23.46 0.08 -2.19
N PRO A 147 -24.76 -0.06 -2.54
CA PRO A 147 -25.64 -0.95 -1.80
C PRO A 147 -25.11 -2.39 -1.78
N GLU A 148 -25.49 -3.13 -0.74
CA GLU A 148 -25.12 -4.54 -0.60
C GLU A 148 -25.51 -5.34 -1.87
N GLY A 149 -24.59 -6.19 -2.33
CA GLY A 149 -24.75 -7.00 -3.55
C GLY A 149 -24.51 -6.26 -4.87
N ALA A 150 -24.33 -4.93 -4.87
CA ALA A 150 -24.05 -4.17 -6.10
C ALA A 150 -22.62 -4.32 -6.60
N VAL A 151 -21.70 -4.74 -5.73
CA VAL A 151 -20.30 -5.04 -6.06
C VAL A 151 -20.03 -6.52 -5.79
N VAL A 152 -19.42 -7.18 -6.77
CA VAL A 152 -18.99 -8.58 -6.65
C VAL A 152 -17.46 -8.60 -6.62
N LEU A 153 -16.88 -9.19 -5.56
CA LEU A 153 -15.44 -9.35 -5.44
C LEU A 153 -14.94 -10.49 -6.33
N VAL A 154 -13.82 -10.28 -6.98
CA VAL A 154 -13.11 -11.24 -7.83
C VAL A 154 -11.65 -11.23 -7.42
N GLU A 155 -11.14 -12.32 -6.88
CA GLU A 155 -9.77 -12.42 -6.40
C GLU A 155 -8.84 -13.12 -7.40
N SER A 156 -9.40 -14.00 -8.24
CA SER A 156 -8.63 -14.89 -9.11
C SER A 156 -9.33 -15.22 -10.41
N VAL A 157 -8.58 -15.80 -11.36
CA VAL A 157 -9.12 -16.39 -12.60
C VAL A 157 -10.12 -17.51 -12.30
N ALA A 158 -9.95 -18.24 -11.18
CA ALA A 158 -10.89 -19.29 -10.79
C ALA A 158 -12.26 -18.69 -10.41
N ASP A 159 -12.27 -17.56 -9.70
CA ASP A 159 -13.52 -16.86 -9.37
C ASP A 159 -14.24 -16.39 -10.62
N VAL A 160 -13.48 -15.85 -11.60
CA VAL A 160 -14.07 -15.45 -12.88
C VAL A 160 -14.85 -16.59 -13.53
N ARG A 161 -14.35 -17.82 -13.43
CA ARG A 161 -15.01 -19.00 -14.04
C ARG A 161 -16.31 -19.39 -13.33
N THR A 162 -16.41 -19.13 -12.04
CA THR A 162 -17.53 -19.55 -11.17
C THR A 162 -18.53 -18.44 -10.88
N LEU A 163 -18.30 -17.21 -11.39
CA LEU A 163 -19.25 -16.10 -11.22
C LEU A 163 -20.66 -16.52 -11.66
N ALA A 164 -21.64 -16.39 -10.77
CA ALA A 164 -23.05 -16.61 -11.07
C ALA A 164 -23.65 -15.37 -11.74
N LEU A 165 -23.18 -15.08 -12.95
CA LEU A 165 -23.61 -13.94 -13.77
C LEU A 165 -23.95 -14.42 -15.17
N ASP A 166 -25.07 -13.94 -15.68
CA ASP A 166 -25.48 -14.21 -17.05
C ASP A 166 -24.69 -13.33 -18.03
N GLY A 167 -24.35 -13.84 -19.21
CA GLY A 167 -23.50 -13.15 -20.19
C GLY A 167 -24.08 -11.87 -20.79
N GLU A 168 -25.37 -11.59 -20.54
CA GLU A 168 -26.08 -10.40 -21.01
C GLU A 168 -26.08 -9.25 -20.00
N GLU A 169 -25.50 -9.45 -18.80
CA GLU A 169 -25.45 -8.39 -17.79
C GLU A 169 -24.62 -7.19 -18.23
N ASN A 170 -25.10 -5.99 -17.91
CA ASN A 170 -24.37 -4.75 -18.11
C ASN A 170 -23.29 -4.62 -17.01
N LEU A 171 -22.07 -5.03 -17.32
CA LEU A 171 -20.99 -5.17 -16.35
C LEU A 171 -19.93 -4.07 -16.50
N ALA A 172 -19.31 -3.73 -15.38
CA ALA A 172 -18.06 -2.97 -15.35
C ALA A 172 -17.13 -3.59 -14.31
N TYR A 173 -15.84 -3.36 -14.44
CA TYR A 173 -14.88 -3.71 -13.40
C TYR A 173 -14.05 -2.50 -12.96
N VAL A 174 -13.63 -2.55 -11.71
CA VAL A 174 -12.62 -1.69 -11.08
C VAL A 174 -11.62 -2.57 -10.35
N THR A 175 -10.44 -2.05 -10.01
CA THR A 175 -9.44 -2.84 -9.30
C THR A 175 -8.97 -2.15 -8.01
N GLN A 176 -8.48 -2.95 -7.05
CA GLN A 176 -7.70 -2.45 -5.93
C GLN A 176 -6.40 -1.82 -6.46
N THR A 177 -5.94 -0.73 -5.83
CA THR A 177 -4.82 0.08 -6.33
C THR A 177 -3.44 -0.57 -6.13
N THR A 178 -3.33 -1.63 -5.33
CA THR A 178 -2.06 -2.23 -4.88
C THR A 178 -1.87 -3.69 -5.34
N LEU A 179 -2.54 -4.10 -6.41
CA LEU A 179 -2.41 -5.45 -6.96
C LEU A 179 -1.08 -5.68 -7.69
N SER A 180 -0.72 -6.94 -7.87
CA SER A 180 0.28 -7.33 -8.85
C SER A 180 -0.23 -6.98 -10.26
N LEU A 181 0.60 -6.32 -11.06
CA LEU A 181 0.26 -5.98 -12.45
C LEU A 181 -0.04 -7.24 -13.27
N ASP A 182 0.82 -8.25 -13.14
CA ASP A 182 0.71 -9.48 -13.92
C ASP A 182 -0.55 -10.28 -13.51
N ASP A 183 -0.79 -10.45 -12.21
CA ASP A 183 -1.97 -11.19 -11.71
C ASP A 183 -3.28 -10.49 -12.06
N SER A 184 -3.31 -9.17 -11.91
CA SER A 184 -4.51 -8.40 -12.27
C SER A 184 -4.79 -8.46 -13.76
N GLN A 185 -3.74 -8.46 -14.60
CA GLN A 185 -3.88 -8.61 -16.05
C GLN A 185 -4.51 -9.96 -16.42
N GLU A 186 -4.06 -11.06 -15.79
CA GLU A 186 -4.63 -12.39 -16.02
C GLU A 186 -6.13 -12.45 -15.67
N VAL A 187 -6.52 -11.84 -14.54
CA VAL A 187 -7.93 -11.76 -14.12
C VAL A 187 -8.75 -10.90 -15.09
N ILE A 188 -8.22 -9.74 -15.50
CA ILE A 188 -8.89 -8.83 -16.45
C ILE A 188 -9.08 -9.51 -17.82
N GLU A 189 -8.06 -10.22 -18.31
CA GLU A 189 -8.17 -10.99 -19.56
C GLU A 189 -9.23 -12.09 -19.47
N ALA A 190 -9.29 -12.81 -18.34
CA ALA A 190 -10.33 -13.81 -18.11
C ALA A 190 -11.74 -13.19 -18.06
N LEU A 191 -11.88 -12.02 -17.39
CA LEU A 191 -13.15 -11.26 -17.36
C LEU A 191 -13.56 -10.81 -18.75
N THR A 192 -12.64 -10.21 -19.52
CA THR A 192 -12.92 -9.72 -20.87
C THR A 192 -13.26 -10.86 -21.83
N LYS A 193 -12.61 -12.02 -21.69
CA LYS A 193 -12.90 -13.21 -22.47
C LYS A 193 -14.29 -13.77 -22.16
N ARG A 194 -14.67 -13.79 -20.87
CA ARG A 194 -15.98 -14.30 -20.44
C ARG A 194 -17.10 -13.31 -20.74
N PHE A 195 -16.85 -12.03 -20.57
CA PHE A 195 -17.81 -10.92 -20.74
C PHE A 195 -17.27 -9.89 -21.74
N PRO A 196 -17.37 -10.11 -23.05
CA PRO A 196 -16.74 -9.26 -24.05
C PRO A 196 -17.19 -7.79 -24.04
N THR A 197 -18.35 -7.50 -23.44
CA THR A 197 -18.93 -6.16 -23.34
C THR A 197 -18.63 -5.46 -22.01
N ILE A 198 -17.85 -6.11 -21.11
CA ILE A 198 -17.49 -5.52 -19.82
C ILE A 198 -16.70 -4.24 -20.00
N ILE A 199 -17.02 -3.24 -19.20
CA ILE A 199 -16.36 -1.93 -19.27
C ILE A 199 -15.32 -1.83 -18.16
N GLY A 200 -14.08 -1.60 -18.53
CA GLY A 200 -13.00 -1.33 -17.59
C GLY A 200 -12.89 0.15 -17.19
N PRO A 201 -11.94 0.45 -16.29
CA PRO A 201 -11.68 1.81 -15.86
C PRO A 201 -11.16 2.68 -17.03
N TYR A 202 -11.53 3.95 -17.04
CA TYR A 202 -11.06 4.90 -18.05
C TYR A 202 -9.54 5.13 -18.01
N LYS A 203 -8.99 5.11 -16.80
CA LYS A 203 -7.53 5.10 -16.53
C LYS A 203 -7.27 3.97 -15.54
N GLU A 204 -6.11 3.33 -15.68
CA GLU A 204 -5.69 2.28 -14.78
C GLU A 204 -5.97 2.61 -13.31
N ASP A 205 -6.53 1.65 -12.57
CA ASP A 205 -6.79 1.77 -11.14
C ASP A 205 -5.55 1.46 -10.32
N ILE A 206 -4.70 0.54 -10.80
CA ILE A 206 -3.42 0.27 -10.14
C ILE A 206 -2.60 1.56 -10.13
N CYS A 207 -2.22 2.01 -8.94
CA CYS A 207 -1.63 3.32 -8.80
C CYS A 207 -0.18 3.38 -9.32
N TYR A 208 0.24 4.58 -9.73
CA TYR A 208 1.61 4.83 -10.22
C TYR A 208 2.68 4.30 -9.26
N ALA A 209 2.45 4.44 -7.95
CA ALA A 209 3.41 4.00 -6.94
C ALA A 209 3.58 2.47 -6.94
N THR A 210 2.49 1.72 -7.12
CA THR A 210 2.52 0.28 -7.28
C THR A 210 3.24 -0.12 -8.58
N THR A 211 2.86 0.48 -9.69
CA THR A 211 3.45 0.22 -11.01
C THR A 211 4.96 0.47 -11.02
N ASN A 212 5.38 1.62 -10.52
CA ASN A 212 6.78 2.02 -10.56
C ASN A 212 7.66 1.16 -9.66
N ARG A 213 7.19 0.83 -8.44
CA ARG A 213 7.95 -0.04 -7.53
C ARG A 213 8.07 -1.45 -8.05
N GLN A 214 7.01 -2.01 -8.64
CA GLN A 214 7.09 -3.32 -9.30
C GLN A 214 8.05 -3.30 -10.50
N ALA A 215 8.02 -2.23 -11.31
CA ALA A 215 8.97 -2.06 -12.40
C ALA A 215 10.44 -2.00 -11.93
N ALA A 216 10.70 -1.32 -10.80
CA ALA A 216 12.03 -1.27 -10.20
C ALA A 216 12.50 -2.65 -9.73
N VAL A 217 11.62 -3.42 -9.08
CA VAL A 217 11.93 -4.79 -8.64
C VAL A 217 12.18 -5.70 -9.85
N LYS A 218 11.35 -5.65 -10.90
CA LYS A 218 11.54 -6.44 -12.13
C LYS A 218 12.89 -6.14 -12.82
N ARG A 219 13.42 -4.91 -12.68
CA ARG A 219 14.75 -4.57 -13.20
C ARG A 219 15.88 -5.12 -12.35
N VAL A 220 15.72 -5.11 -11.02
CA VAL A 220 16.79 -5.49 -10.10
C VAL A 220 16.85 -7.00 -9.88
N ALA A 221 15.72 -7.67 -9.72
CA ALA A 221 15.66 -9.09 -9.32
C ALA A 221 16.50 -10.02 -10.19
N PRO A 222 16.51 -9.92 -11.54
CA PRO A 222 17.34 -10.80 -12.38
C PRO A 222 18.86 -10.58 -12.22
N GLN A 223 19.30 -9.55 -11.50
CA GLN A 223 20.70 -9.14 -11.38
C GLN A 223 21.29 -9.47 -10.00
N VAL A 224 20.51 -10.05 -9.08
CA VAL A 224 20.88 -10.23 -7.68
C VAL A 224 20.63 -11.65 -7.22
N ASP A 225 21.32 -12.05 -6.14
CA ASP A 225 21.20 -13.39 -5.54
C ASP A 225 19.99 -13.48 -4.61
N ALA A 226 19.54 -12.33 -4.07
CA ALA A 226 18.36 -12.22 -3.22
C ALA A 226 17.79 -10.80 -3.25
N VAL A 227 16.50 -10.65 -2.89
CA VAL A 227 15.84 -9.35 -2.71
C VAL A 227 15.32 -9.23 -1.28
N LEU A 228 15.61 -8.10 -0.64
CA LEU A 228 15.03 -7.71 0.64
C LEU A 228 13.98 -6.61 0.41
N VAL A 229 12.77 -6.89 0.83
CA VAL A 229 11.64 -5.95 0.75
C VAL A 229 11.39 -5.37 2.13
N VAL A 230 11.53 -4.07 2.28
CA VAL A 230 11.23 -3.37 3.54
C VAL A 230 9.75 -3.01 3.57
N GLY A 231 9.01 -3.51 4.57
CA GLY A 231 7.56 -3.26 4.67
C GLY A 231 6.87 -4.17 5.67
N SER A 232 5.59 -3.94 5.88
CA SER A 232 4.78 -4.72 6.81
C SER A 232 4.07 -5.89 6.12
N PRO A 233 3.89 -7.02 6.81
CA PRO A 233 3.25 -8.22 6.23
C PRO A 233 1.77 -8.01 5.87
N ASN A 234 1.08 -7.06 6.50
CA ASN A 234 -0.29 -6.68 6.16
C ASN A 234 -0.38 -5.62 5.04
N SER A 235 0.78 -5.15 4.52
CA SER A 235 0.81 -4.24 3.37
C SER A 235 0.72 -5.00 2.05
N SER A 236 -0.40 -4.88 1.34
CA SER A 236 -0.59 -5.49 0.01
C SER A 236 0.54 -5.11 -0.94
N ASN A 237 0.91 -3.82 -1.02
CA ASN A 237 2.01 -3.38 -1.88
C ASN A 237 3.33 -4.09 -1.55
N SER A 238 3.70 -4.22 -0.26
CA SER A 238 4.94 -4.87 0.15
C SER A 238 4.95 -6.36 -0.18
N GLN A 239 3.82 -7.06 0.02
CA GLN A 239 3.69 -8.47 -0.36
C GLN A 239 3.83 -8.66 -1.87
N ARG A 240 3.20 -7.79 -2.68
CA ARG A 240 3.33 -7.86 -4.14
C ARG A 240 4.77 -7.64 -4.61
N LEU A 241 5.54 -6.75 -3.97
CA LEU A 241 6.96 -6.57 -4.31
C LEU A 241 7.78 -7.83 -4.05
N ARG A 242 7.53 -8.54 -2.95
CA ARG A 242 8.16 -9.82 -2.65
C ARG A 242 7.85 -10.85 -3.74
N GLU A 243 6.57 -11.02 -4.06
CA GLU A 243 6.11 -11.98 -5.07
C GLU A 243 6.64 -11.65 -6.47
N VAL A 244 6.68 -10.37 -6.84
CA VAL A 244 7.28 -9.92 -8.12
C VAL A 244 8.76 -10.25 -8.17
N ALA A 245 9.51 -10.09 -7.07
CA ALA A 245 10.93 -10.47 -7.01
C ALA A 245 11.10 -11.99 -7.19
N GLU A 246 10.31 -12.80 -6.49
CA GLU A 246 10.34 -14.26 -6.59
C GLU A 246 10.01 -14.74 -8.01
N ARG A 247 8.98 -14.19 -8.64
CA ARG A 247 8.64 -14.48 -10.05
C ARG A 247 9.70 -14.03 -11.05
N SER A 248 10.45 -12.98 -10.70
CA SER A 248 11.56 -12.48 -11.52
C SER A 248 12.87 -13.25 -11.30
N GLY A 249 12.84 -14.33 -10.51
CA GLY A 249 13.93 -15.29 -10.36
C GLY A 249 14.83 -15.06 -9.15
N ALA A 250 14.57 -14.09 -8.28
CA ALA A 250 15.34 -13.85 -7.07
C ALA A 250 14.57 -14.29 -5.82
N PRO A 251 15.13 -15.12 -4.95
CA PRO A 251 14.56 -15.35 -3.61
C PRO A 251 14.33 -14.03 -2.91
N ALA A 252 13.14 -13.83 -2.32
CA ALA A 252 12.82 -12.57 -1.67
C ALA A 252 12.35 -12.75 -0.22
N ARG A 253 12.66 -11.78 0.62
CA ARG A 253 12.22 -11.73 2.02
C ARG A 253 11.61 -10.37 2.32
N LEU A 254 10.51 -10.39 3.05
CA LEU A 254 9.86 -9.20 3.59
C LEU A 254 10.29 -9.03 5.04
N VAL A 255 10.75 -7.84 5.40
CA VAL A 255 11.15 -7.48 6.76
C VAL A 255 10.59 -6.11 7.15
N GLN A 256 10.20 -5.95 8.40
CA GLN A 256 9.71 -4.66 8.92
C GLN A 256 10.84 -3.74 9.37
N GLY A 257 12.04 -4.30 9.64
CA GLY A 257 13.21 -3.54 10.07
C GLY A 257 14.42 -4.44 10.26
N ARG A 258 15.55 -3.86 10.64
CA ARG A 258 16.86 -4.53 10.76
C ARG A 258 16.86 -5.72 11.72
N GLN A 259 16.00 -5.74 12.73
CA GLN A 259 15.90 -6.80 13.73
C GLN A 259 15.29 -8.10 13.18
N GLU A 260 14.60 -8.05 12.05
CA GLU A 260 13.99 -9.21 11.39
C GLU A 260 14.88 -9.84 10.31
N ILE A 261 16.12 -9.33 10.13
CA ILE A 261 17.05 -9.89 9.14
C ILE A 261 17.57 -11.23 9.64
N ASP A 262 17.23 -12.29 8.91
CA ASP A 262 17.81 -13.61 9.13
C ASP A 262 19.18 -13.69 8.43
N TRP A 263 20.23 -13.47 9.18
CA TRP A 263 21.60 -13.41 8.69
C TRP A 263 22.09 -14.73 8.09
N SER A 264 21.49 -15.87 8.45
CA SER A 264 21.85 -17.18 7.90
C SER A 264 21.62 -17.27 6.39
N LEU A 265 20.71 -16.44 5.85
CA LEU A 265 20.36 -16.42 4.44
C LEU A 265 21.36 -15.65 3.57
N PHE A 266 22.25 -14.85 4.18
CA PHE A 266 23.11 -13.90 3.44
C PHE A 266 24.58 -14.32 3.37
N GLY A 267 24.98 -15.49 3.90
CA GLY A 267 26.38 -15.94 3.92
C GLY A 267 27.01 -16.07 2.53
N GLU A 268 26.24 -16.50 1.54
CA GLU A 268 26.71 -16.70 0.16
C GLU A 268 26.25 -15.59 -0.80
N VAL A 269 25.43 -14.64 -0.34
CA VAL A 269 24.92 -13.53 -1.16
C VAL A 269 26.07 -12.56 -1.48
N ARG A 270 26.24 -12.26 -2.74
CA ARG A 270 27.23 -11.28 -3.24
C ARG A 270 26.57 -10.04 -3.84
N ARG A 271 25.34 -10.18 -4.29
CA ARG A 271 24.52 -9.12 -4.88
C ARG A 271 23.15 -9.16 -4.21
N LEU A 272 22.78 -8.09 -3.54
CA LEU A 272 21.51 -7.95 -2.82
C LEU A 272 20.68 -6.83 -3.44
N GLY A 273 19.44 -7.14 -3.84
CA GLY A 273 18.43 -6.14 -4.16
C GLY A 273 17.76 -5.63 -2.89
N ILE A 274 17.61 -4.33 -2.72
CA ILE A 274 16.82 -3.74 -1.64
C ILE A 274 15.72 -2.86 -2.23
N THR A 275 14.50 -3.06 -1.79
CA THR A 275 13.33 -2.22 -2.11
C THR A 275 12.50 -1.96 -0.86
N ALA A 276 11.56 -1.03 -0.95
CA ALA A 276 10.63 -0.72 0.13
C ALA A 276 9.21 -0.50 -0.39
N GLY A 277 8.24 -1.03 0.34
CA GLY A 277 6.82 -0.82 0.05
C GLY A 277 6.40 0.63 0.19
N ALA A 278 5.29 1.01 -0.47
CA ALA A 278 4.78 2.38 -0.53
C ALA A 278 4.41 3.00 0.84
N SER A 279 4.36 2.20 1.90
CA SER A 279 4.10 2.62 3.28
C SER A 279 5.32 2.53 4.20
N ALA A 280 6.49 2.14 3.68
CA ALA A 280 7.72 2.04 4.47
C ALA A 280 8.54 3.34 4.38
N PRO A 281 8.92 3.94 5.52
CA PRO A 281 9.77 5.14 5.53
C PRO A 281 11.22 4.81 5.15
N GLU A 282 11.91 5.76 4.54
CA GLU A 282 13.30 5.59 4.08
C GLU A 282 14.27 5.26 5.21
N VAL A 283 14.02 5.77 6.42
CA VAL A 283 14.85 5.49 7.59
C VAL A 283 15.01 3.97 7.87
N LEU A 284 13.97 3.17 7.60
CA LEU A 284 14.07 1.72 7.77
C LEU A 284 14.98 1.08 6.71
N VAL A 285 15.04 1.64 5.51
CA VAL A 285 15.97 1.20 4.46
C VAL A 285 17.41 1.55 4.85
N GLU A 286 17.63 2.77 5.36
CA GLU A 286 18.92 3.23 5.85
C GLU A 286 19.42 2.37 7.00
N GLU A 287 18.59 2.09 8.02
CA GLU A 287 18.93 1.20 9.14
C GLU A 287 19.29 -0.24 8.69
N ILE A 288 18.64 -0.74 7.65
CA ILE A 288 18.96 -2.04 7.07
C ILE A 288 20.30 -2.00 6.33
N MET A 289 20.54 -0.95 5.54
CA MET A 289 21.85 -0.78 4.87
C MET A 289 22.99 -0.67 5.87
N ASP A 290 22.79 0.05 6.97
CA ASP A 290 23.77 0.14 8.05
C ASP A 290 24.03 -1.22 8.70
N ALA A 291 22.99 -2.03 8.92
CA ALA A 291 23.13 -3.38 9.45
C ALA A 291 23.94 -4.31 8.52
N PHE A 292 23.80 -4.15 7.20
CA PHE A 292 24.64 -4.84 6.23
C PHE A 292 26.08 -4.30 6.25
N ALA A 293 26.28 -2.98 6.37
CA ALA A 293 27.59 -2.36 6.45
C ALA A 293 28.36 -2.77 7.73
N GLU A 294 27.68 -3.12 8.81
CA GLU A 294 28.30 -3.69 10.01
C GLU A 294 28.99 -5.03 9.74
N ARG A 295 28.49 -5.83 8.77
CA ARG A 295 28.92 -7.22 8.49
C ARG A 295 29.66 -7.39 7.17
N PHE A 296 29.41 -6.53 6.19
CA PHE A 296 29.92 -6.62 4.82
C PHE A 296 30.65 -5.34 4.43
N GLU A 297 31.55 -5.46 3.47
CA GLU A 297 32.06 -4.29 2.72
C GLU A 297 31.07 -3.99 1.60
N ILE A 298 30.16 -3.02 1.82
CA ILE A 298 29.09 -2.72 0.90
C ILE A 298 29.50 -1.74 -0.20
N THR A 299 29.02 -1.98 -1.41
CA THR A 299 28.95 -1.00 -2.50
C THR A 299 27.50 -0.85 -2.92
N VAL A 300 27.02 0.38 -3.09
CA VAL A 300 25.61 0.66 -3.38
C VAL A 300 25.46 1.28 -4.77
N GLU A 301 24.57 0.72 -5.56
CA GLU A 301 24.16 1.24 -6.86
C GLU A 301 22.64 1.43 -6.88
N THR A 302 22.17 2.64 -7.22
CA THR A 302 20.72 2.90 -7.36
C THR A 302 20.27 2.57 -8.77
N VAL A 303 19.26 1.70 -8.89
CA VAL A 303 18.65 1.31 -10.17
C VAL A 303 17.29 1.97 -10.29
N SER A 304 17.20 3.03 -11.11
CA SER A 304 15.97 3.79 -11.31
C SER A 304 15.09 3.17 -12.40
N ALA A 305 13.79 3.03 -12.13
CA ALA A 305 12.77 2.60 -13.08
C ALA A 305 11.87 3.76 -13.54
N ALA A 306 11.66 4.75 -12.68
CA ALA A 306 10.83 5.92 -12.97
C ALA A 306 11.18 7.07 -12.02
N ASP A 307 10.84 8.29 -12.43
CA ASP A 307 10.85 9.46 -11.56
C ASP A 307 9.43 9.77 -11.07
N GLU A 308 9.29 10.05 -9.77
CA GLU A 308 8.00 10.37 -9.14
C GLU A 308 7.96 11.83 -8.68
N ASN A 309 7.13 12.65 -9.34
CA ASN A 309 6.89 14.07 -9.00
C ASN A 309 5.39 14.28 -8.66
N VAL A 310 4.83 13.40 -7.83
CA VAL A 310 3.42 13.43 -7.45
C VAL A 310 3.31 13.95 -6.03
N SER A 311 2.41 14.90 -5.82
CA SER A 311 2.02 15.35 -4.47
C SER A 311 0.50 15.49 -4.41
N PHE A 312 -0.07 15.31 -3.22
CA PHE A 312 -1.49 15.50 -2.98
C PHE A 312 -1.71 16.53 -1.87
N PRO A 313 -2.66 17.45 -2.07
CA PRO A 313 -2.99 18.43 -1.04
C PRO A 313 -3.63 17.71 0.18
N LEU A 314 -3.42 18.28 1.37
CA LEU A 314 -4.09 17.83 2.60
C LEU A 314 -5.63 17.80 2.47
N PRO A 315 -6.34 17.05 3.32
CA PRO A 315 -7.80 17.17 3.45
C PRO A 315 -8.23 18.62 3.64
N ARG A 316 -9.42 18.96 3.11
CA ARG A 316 -9.90 20.36 3.09
C ARG A 316 -9.97 20.97 4.48
N GLU A 317 -10.37 20.19 5.47
CA GLU A 317 -10.51 20.53 6.88
C GLU A 317 -9.19 20.99 7.52
N LEU A 318 -8.06 20.55 6.97
CA LEU A 318 -6.72 20.85 7.48
C LEU A 318 -5.98 21.94 6.68
N ARG A 319 -6.52 22.39 5.53
CA ARG A 319 -5.89 23.43 4.68
C ARG A 319 -6.16 24.83 5.19
N ALA A 320 -7.35 25.08 5.75
CA ALA A 320 -7.87 26.41 6.07
C ALA A 320 -7.37 26.96 7.40
N ILE A 321 -6.56 26.20 8.12
CA ILE A 321 -6.03 26.56 9.45
C ILE A 321 -4.52 26.85 9.26
N ALA A 322 -4.22 27.99 8.63
CA ALA A 322 -2.87 28.53 8.49
C ALA A 322 -2.64 29.64 9.51
#